data_08e3ca20e1a10d0087cac3cbedf769f7
#
_entry.id   08e3ca20e1a10d0087cac3cbedf769f7
#
_cell.length_a   1.000
_cell.length_b   1.000
_cell.length_c   1.000
_cell.angle_alpha   90.00
_cell.angle_beta   90.00
_cell.angle_gamma   90.00
#
_symmetry.space_group_name_H-M   'P 1'
#
loop_
_entity.id
_entity.type
_entity.pdbx_description
1 polymer ?
#
loop_
_entity_poly.entity_id
_entity_poly.type
_entity_poly.pdbx_seq_one_letter_code
_entity_poly.pdbx_strand_id
1 'polypeptide(L)'
;DRVLAGVRYIHCPIVQQAAAGLTREEQADPYGAVVAHAKTMAGKERAFMCELYRGLVTREFSVDHYRQFFALLLAQTDGALLYHCTAGKDRVGVGTMLLLTALGVDWPVIVENYLITNERMAASTDCLLTAVKDYDLTEAERDVIRTFDCADVEFLTAARDAAEARYGSMDAFLSQALGVGEAEREILRARWLTE
;
A
#
# COMPACT_ATOMS: atom_id res chain seq x y z
N ASP A 1 -8.77 -11.81 9.90
CA ASP A 1 -9.86 -11.68 8.91
C ASP A 1 -10.91 -12.75 9.09
N ARG A 2 -12.14 -12.43 8.72
CA ARG A 2 -13.24 -13.39 8.75
C ARG A 2 -13.24 -14.20 7.47
N VAL A 3 -12.91 -15.48 7.55
CA VAL A 3 -12.93 -16.37 6.37
C VAL A 3 -14.38 -16.61 5.94
N LEU A 4 -14.69 -16.31 4.68
CA LEU A 4 -16.01 -16.51 4.10
C LEU A 4 -16.13 -17.94 3.53
N ALA A 5 -17.29 -18.57 3.71
CA ALA A 5 -17.54 -19.91 3.14
C ALA A 5 -17.45 -19.88 1.60
N GLY A 6 -16.76 -20.84 1.02
CA GLY A 6 -16.55 -20.93 -0.44
C GLY A 6 -15.47 -20.01 -1.00
N VAL A 7 -14.79 -19.23 -0.15
CA VAL A 7 -13.66 -18.38 -0.55
C VAL A 7 -12.35 -18.98 -0.05
N ARG A 8 -11.37 -19.12 -0.94
CA ARG A 8 -10.03 -19.51 -0.58
C ARG A 8 -9.28 -18.31 -0.01
N TYR A 9 -8.96 -18.34 1.27
CA TYR A 9 -8.18 -17.31 1.93
C TYR A 9 -6.68 -17.65 1.90
N ILE A 10 -5.86 -16.68 1.53
CA ILE A 10 -4.40 -16.80 1.51
C ILE A 10 -3.81 -15.62 2.28
N HIS A 11 -3.05 -15.92 3.33
CA HIS A 11 -2.30 -14.91 4.07
C HIS A 11 -0.99 -14.60 3.35
N CYS A 12 -0.87 -13.39 2.81
CA CYS A 12 0.30 -12.88 2.09
C CYS A 12 0.74 -11.53 2.71
N PRO A 13 1.44 -11.54 3.86
CA PRO A 13 1.80 -10.34 4.59
C PRO A 13 2.95 -9.62 3.90
N ILE A 14 2.76 -8.36 3.49
CA ILE A 14 3.83 -7.55 2.84
C ILE A 14 4.84 -6.99 3.86
N VAL A 15 4.45 -6.89 5.13
CA VAL A 15 5.32 -6.42 6.21
C VAL A 15 5.43 -7.49 7.30
N GLN A 16 6.65 -7.68 7.82
CA GLN A 16 6.95 -8.73 8.81
C GLN A 16 6.41 -8.41 10.20
N GLN A 17 6.40 -7.13 10.56
CA GLN A 17 5.90 -6.62 11.83
C GLN A 17 4.95 -5.47 11.59
N ALA A 18 4.02 -5.25 12.53
CA ALA A 18 3.20 -4.06 12.53
C ALA A 18 4.11 -2.82 12.53
N ALA A 19 4.11 -2.09 11.42
CA ALA A 19 4.76 -0.79 11.36
C ALA A 19 3.74 0.25 11.80
N ALA A 20 4.16 1.21 12.62
CA ALA A 20 3.31 2.32 13.02
C ALA A 20 2.67 2.97 11.77
N GLY A 21 1.36 3.13 11.79
CA GLY A 21 0.59 3.67 10.66
C GLY A 21 0.16 2.66 9.59
N LEU A 22 0.70 1.42 9.58
CA LEU A 22 0.32 0.40 8.57
C LEU A 22 -0.65 -0.65 9.09
N THR A 23 -0.72 -0.87 10.40
CA THR A 23 -1.63 -1.86 11.00
C THR A 23 -2.37 -1.24 12.17
N ARG A 24 -3.65 -1.56 12.27
CA ARG A 24 -4.46 -1.29 13.47
C ARG A 24 -4.46 -2.57 14.27
N GLU A 25 -3.61 -2.66 15.28
CA GLU A 25 -3.69 -3.75 16.25
C GLU A 25 -4.75 -3.45 17.30
N GLU A 26 -5.28 -4.50 17.92
CA GLU A 26 -6.17 -4.36 19.07
C GLU A 26 -5.38 -3.76 20.24
N GLN A 27 -5.49 -2.45 20.41
CA GLN A 27 -4.92 -1.72 21.53
C GLN A 27 -6.03 -1.38 22.52
N ALA A 28 -5.71 -1.41 23.80
CA ALA A 28 -6.66 -1.08 24.88
C ALA A 28 -7.18 0.38 24.76
N ASP A 29 -6.35 1.28 24.22
CA ASP A 29 -6.70 2.67 23.88
C ASP A 29 -6.16 3.03 22.48
N PRO A 30 -6.92 2.75 21.42
CA PRO A 30 -6.49 3.03 20.06
C PRO A 30 -6.35 4.53 19.78
N TYR A 31 -7.13 5.37 20.40
CA TYR A 31 -7.06 6.83 20.21
C TYR A 31 -5.85 7.43 20.93
N GLY A 32 -5.58 6.99 22.16
CA GLY A 32 -4.38 7.39 22.89
C GLY A 32 -3.10 7.01 22.16
N ALA A 33 -3.09 5.84 21.51
CA ALA A 33 -1.95 5.42 20.69
C ALA A 33 -1.77 6.32 19.45
N VAL A 34 -2.85 6.68 18.76
CA VAL A 34 -2.81 7.63 17.62
C VAL A 34 -2.26 8.98 18.08
N VAL A 35 -2.74 9.49 19.21
CA VAL A 35 -2.29 10.77 19.79
C VAL A 35 -0.81 10.73 20.16
N ALA A 36 -0.36 9.67 20.85
CA ALA A 36 1.04 9.50 21.22
C ALA A 36 1.94 9.44 19.98
N HIS A 37 1.49 8.73 18.95
CA HIS A 37 2.22 8.66 17.68
C HIS A 37 2.28 10.02 16.99
N ALA A 38 1.16 10.75 16.90
CA ALA A 38 1.12 12.08 16.32
C ALA A 38 2.11 13.04 16.99
N LYS A 39 2.16 13.06 18.34
CA LYS A 39 3.11 13.87 19.11
C LYS A 39 4.58 13.51 18.81
N THR A 40 4.88 12.25 18.54
CA THR A 40 6.24 11.77 18.26
C THR A 40 6.68 12.10 16.83
N MET A 41 5.74 12.15 15.89
CA MET A 41 6.00 12.20 14.45
C MET A 41 5.89 13.59 13.85
N ALA A 42 5.39 14.60 14.60
CA ALA A 42 5.21 15.96 14.09
C ALA A 42 6.49 16.51 13.42
N GLY A 43 6.36 16.91 12.15
CA GLY A 43 7.45 17.36 11.28
C GLY A 43 8.34 16.26 10.69
N LYS A 44 8.04 14.98 10.91
CA LYS A 44 8.78 13.82 10.38
C LYS A 44 7.89 12.87 9.58
N GLU A 45 6.58 13.06 9.61
CA GLU A 45 5.55 12.16 9.09
C GLU A 45 5.73 11.86 7.60
N ARG A 46 5.99 12.88 6.78
CA ARG A 46 6.18 12.69 5.33
C ARG A 46 7.44 11.89 5.02
N ALA A 47 8.56 12.25 5.66
CA ALA A 47 9.82 11.52 5.49
C ALA A 47 9.70 10.06 5.94
N PHE A 48 8.99 9.82 7.04
CA PHE A 48 8.70 8.47 7.55
C PHE A 48 7.86 7.68 6.54
N MET A 49 6.79 8.26 6.00
CA MET A 49 5.94 7.61 5.01
C MET A 49 6.71 7.28 3.73
N CYS A 50 7.54 8.21 3.22
CA CYS A 50 8.40 7.95 2.07
C CYS A 50 9.35 6.77 2.33
N GLU A 51 9.99 6.72 3.51
CA GLU A 51 10.90 5.62 3.86
C GLU A 51 10.15 4.28 4.01
N LEU A 52 8.95 4.32 4.55
CA LEU A 52 8.08 3.17 4.64
C LEU A 52 7.76 2.62 3.24
N TYR A 53 7.37 3.46 2.29
CA TYR A 53 7.06 3.07 0.91
C TYR A 53 8.29 2.56 0.16
N ARG A 54 9.48 3.18 0.33
CA ARG A 54 10.74 2.62 -0.16
C ARG A 54 10.95 1.20 0.35
N GLY A 55 10.71 0.99 1.65
CA GLY A 55 10.84 -0.33 2.28
C GLY A 55 9.92 -1.39 1.69
N LEU A 56 8.74 -1.02 1.19
CA LEU A 56 7.82 -1.99 0.55
C LEU A 56 8.39 -2.62 -0.73
N VAL A 57 9.33 -1.95 -1.42
CA VAL A 57 9.94 -2.44 -2.67
C VAL A 57 11.44 -2.78 -2.54
N THR A 58 12.04 -2.52 -1.38
CA THR A 58 13.48 -2.77 -1.18
C THR A 58 13.80 -3.80 -0.12
N ARG A 59 12.92 -4.01 0.87
CA ARG A 59 13.10 -5.03 1.91
C ARG A 59 12.80 -6.39 1.34
N GLU A 60 13.71 -7.33 1.54
CA GLU A 60 13.61 -8.69 1.01
C GLU A 60 12.27 -9.36 1.34
N PHE A 61 11.84 -9.29 2.60
CA PHE A 61 10.55 -9.82 3.02
C PHE A 61 9.38 -9.27 2.20
N SER A 62 9.32 -7.97 1.97
CA SER A 62 8.24 -7.33 1.20
C SER A 62 8.28 -7.74 -0.27
N VAL A 63 9.48 -7.77 -0.86
CA VAL A 63 9.69 -8.17 -2.26
C VAL A 63 9.28 -9.63 -2.47
N ASP A 64 9.65 -10.54 -1.55
CA ASP A 64 9.28 -11.95 -1.63
C ASP A 64 7.76 -12.16 -1.57
N HIS A 65 7.06 -11.38 -0.74
CA HIS A 65 5.61 -11.48 -0.65
C HIS A 65 4.90 -10.81 -1.83
N TYR A 66 5.45 -9.74 -2.43
CA TYR A 66 4.94 -9.25 -3.71
C TYR A 66 5.20 -10.25 -4.86
N ARG A 67 6.31 -10.99 -4.85
CA ARG A 67 6.53 -12.10 -5.78
C ARG A 67 5.47 -13.18 -5.60
N GLN A 68 5.15 -13.55 -4.37
CA GLN A 68 4.05 -14.47 -4.07
C GLN A 68 2.70 -13.93 -4.55
N PHE A 69 2.42 -12.65 -4.34
CA PHE A 69 1.21 -11.98 -4.83
C PHE A 69 1.08 -12.11 -6.36
N PHE A 70 2.15 -11.85 -7.12
CA PHE A 70 2.13 -12.04 -8.57
C PHE A 70 1.97 -13.49 -8.98
N ALA A 71 2.60 -14.43 -8.27
CA ALA A 71 2.39 -15.85 -8.51
C ALA A 71 0.91 -16.27 -8.32
N LEU A 72 0.23 -15.68 -7.32
CA LEU A 72 -1.20 -15.90 -7.11
C LEU A 72 -2.05 -15.30 -8.24
N LEU A 73 -1.72 -14.08 -8.71
CA LEU A 73 -2.39 -13.46 -9.85
C LEU A 73 -2.25 -14.30 -11.13
N LEU A 74 -1.05 -14.82 -11.39
CA LEU A 74 -0.75 -15.66 -12.54
C LEU A 74 -1.42 -17.05 -12.46
N ALA A 75 -1.57 -17.58 -11.24
CA ALA A 75 -2.25 -18.86 -11.02
C ALA A 75 -3.78 -18.77 -11.08
N GLN A 76 -4.35 -17.56 -10.97
CA GLN A 76 -5.79 -17.34 -11.00
C GLN A 76 -6.33 -17.51 -12.42
N THR A 77 -7.03 -18.59 -12.68
CA THR A 77 -7.59 -18.92 -14.00
C THR A 77 -9.11 -18.77 -14.09
N ASP A 78 -9.79 -18.70 -12.94
CA ASP A 78 -11.25 -18.65 -12.85
C ASP A 78 -11.69 -17.87 -11.62
N GLY A 79 -12.85 -17.21 -11.68
CA GLY A 79 -13.43 -16.43 -10.60
C GLY A 79 -12.76 -15.07 -10.37
N ALA A 80 -12.97 -14.50 -9.20
CA ALA A 80 -12.43 -13.21 -8.79
C ALA A 80 -11.34 -13.35 -7.73
N LEU A 81 -10.35 -12.46 -7.77
CA LEU A 81 -9.32 -12.32 -6.74
C LEU A 81 -9.50 -10.98 -6.05
N LEU A 82 -9.69 -11.01 -4.73
CA LEU A 82 -9.69 -9.83 -3.88
C LEU A 82 -8.40 -9.81 -3.05
N TYR A 83 -7.69 -8.69 -3.07
CA TYR A 83 -6.58 -8.46 -2.17
C TYR A 83 -6.80 -7.19 -1.36
N HIS A 84 -6.41 -7.23 -0.09
CA HIS A 84 -6.58 -6.13 0.84
C HIS A 84 -5.45 -6.07 1.86
N CYS A 85 -5.31 -4.93 2.49
CA CYS A 85 -4.54 -4.79 3.73
C CYS A 85 -5.48 -4.26 4.83
N THR A 86 -4.99 -3.47 5.77
CA THR A 86 -5.86 -2.91 6.83
C THR A 86 -6.75 -1.78 6.30
N ALA A 87 -6.15 -0.76 5.68
CA ALA A 87 -6.85 0.41 5.13
C ALA A 87 -7.03 0.38 3.59
N GLY A 88 -6.45 -0.61 2.91
CA GLY A 88 -6.48 -0.67 1.44
C GLY A 88 -5.62 0.38 0.74
N LYS A 89 -4.78 1.11 1.46
CA LYS A 89 -4.05 2.28 0.98
C LYS A 89 -2.58 1.96 0.62
N ASP A 90 -1.75 1.64 1.63
CA ASP A 90 -0.30 1.60 1.45
C ASP A 90 0.17 0.32 0.74
N ARG A 91 0.03 -0.83 1.39
CA ARG A 91 0.45 -2.14 0.84
C ARG A 91 -0.32 -2.50 -0.42
N VAL A 92 -1.62 -2.26 -0.43
CA VAL A 92 -2.49 -2.45 -1.59
C VAL A 92 -2.15 -1.42 -2.67
N GLY A 93 -1.93 -0.15 -2.32
CA GLY A 93 -1.57 0.90 -3.26
C GLY A 93 -0.29 0.57 -4.03
N VAL A 94 0.77 0.13 -3.32
CA VAL A 94 2.01 -0.33 -3.98
C VAL A 94 1.76 -1.60 -4.80
N GLY A 95 1.01 -2.59 -4.29
CA GLY A 95 0.66 -3.80 -5.04
C GLY A 95 -0.12 -3.49 -6.32
N THR A 96 -1.06 -2.54 -6.25
CA THR A 96 -1.82 -2.06 -7.40
C THR A 96 -0.93 -1.30 -8.40
N MET A 97 -0.04 -0.42 -7.91
CA MET A 97 0.98 0.22 -8.75
C MET A 97 1.79 -0.81 -9.55
N LEU A 98 2.29 -1.83 -8.87
CA LEU A 98 3.08 -2.90 -9.51
C LEU A 98 2.26 -3.68 -10.55
N LEU A 99 1.01 -4.01 -10.23
CA LEU A 99 0.11 -4.70 -11.17
C LEU A 99 -0.22 -3.83 -12.39
N LEU A 100 -0.61 -2.58 -12.20
CA LEU A 100 -0.91 -1.67 -13.29
C LEU A 100 0.32 -1.41 -14.17
N THR A 101 1.52 -1.31 -13.57
CA THR A 101 2.77 -1.23 -14.32
C THR A 101 3.01 -2.49 -15.16
N ALA A 102 2.77 -3.70 -14.60
CA ALA A 102 2.88 -4.96 -15.34
C ALA A 102 1.90 -5.05 -16.52
N LEU A 103 0.73 -4.45 -16.37
CA LEU A 103 -0.28 -4.34 -17.44
C LEU A 103 0.07 -3.30 -18.52
N GLY A 104 1.05 -2.42 -18.28
CA GLY A 104 1.47 -1.37 -19.20
C GLY A 104 0.68 -0.07 -19.05
N VAL A 105 0.05 0.16 -17.90
CA VAL A 105 -0.68 1.40 -17.61
C VAL A 105 0.32 2.54 -17.34
N ASP A 106 0.03 3.71 -17.90
CA ASP A 106 0.86 4.89 -17.75
C ASP A 106 0.88 5.43 -16.31
N TRP A 107 2.03 5.94 -15.88
CA TRP A 107 2.23 6.45 -14.54
C TRP A 107 1.19 7.47 -14.07
N PRO A 108 0.76 8.48 -14.86
CA PRO A 108 -0.28 9.42 -14.42
C PRO A 108 -1.60 8.73 -14.06
N VAL A 109 -2.01 7.71 -14.80
CA VAL A 109 -3.22 6.93 -14.54
C VAL A 109 -3.08 6.09 -13.27
N ILE A 110 -1.88 5.52 -13.03
CA ILE A 110 -1.58 4.79 -11.78
C ILE A 110 -1.71 5.73 -10.58
N VAL A 111 -1.16 6.95 -10.68
CA VAL A 111 -1.26 7.97 -9.62
C VAL A 111 -2.70 8.38 -9.39
N GLU A 112 -3.46 8.65 -10.44
CA GLU A 112 -4.88 9.00 -10.34
C GLU A 112 -5.67 7.90 -9.62
N ASN A 113 -5.48 6.64 -10.02
CA ASN A 113 -6.11 5.49 -9.36
C ASN A 113 -5.75 5.42 -7.86
N TYR A 114 -4.49 5.63 -7.51
CA TYR A 114 -4.04 5.62 -6.12
C TYR A 114 -4.68 6.74 -5.30
N LEU A 115 -4.79 7.95 -5.86
CA LEU A 115 -5.33 9.13 -5.17
C LEU A 115 -6.86 9.06 -4.94
N ILE A 116 -7.62 8.23 -5.68
CA ILE A 116 -9.04 7.96 -5.41
C ILE A 116 -9.25 7.48 -3.97
N THR A 117 -8.24 6.86 -3.37
CA THR A 117 -8.25 6.46 -1.95
C THR A 117 -8.64 7.62 -1.02
N ASN A 118 -8.20 8.84 -1.30
CA ASN A 118 -8.48 10.01 -0.47
C ASN A 118 -9.99 10.32 -0.41
N GLU A 119 -10.69 10.19 -1.53
CA GLU A 119 -12.14 10.40 -1.58
C GLU A 119 -12.88 9.34 -0.73
N ARG A 120 -12.39 8.10 -0.76
CA ARG A 120 -12.99 6.98 -0.03
C ARG A 120 -12.69 7.02 1.46
N MET A 121 -11.55 7.60 1.85
CA MET A 121 -11.10 7.66 3.24
C MET A 121 -11.48 8.97 3.94
N ALA A 122 -11.94 10.01 3.23
CA ALA A 122 -12.23 11.33 3.80
C ALA A 122 -13.12 11.25 5.07
N ALA A 123 -14.23 10.51 5.01
CA ALA A 123 -15.12 10.34 6.15
C ALA A 123 -14.47 9.59 7.33
N SER A 124 -13.54 8.67 7.06
CA SER A 124 -12.79 7.94 8.11
C SER A 124 -11.80 8.87 8.81
N THR A 125 -11.09 9.68 8.03
CA THR A 125 -10.14 10.68 8.55
C THR A 125 -10.84 11.73 9.40
N ASP A 126 -11.99 12.24 8.96
CA ASP A 126 -12.81 13.20 9.71
C ASP A 126 -13.34 12.57 11.03
N CYS A 127 -13.78 11.31 10.97
CA CYS A 127 -14.22 10.57 12.14
C CYS A 127 -13.08 10.40 13.15
N LEU A 128 -11.87 10.05 12.70
CA LEU A 128 -10.69 9.90 13.55
C LEU A 128 -10.29 11.23 14.20
N LEU A 129 -10.23 12.32 13.43
CA LEU A 129 -9.93 13.66 13.94
C LEU A 129 -10.98 14.13 14.95
N THR A 130 -12.25 13.78 14.72
CA THR A 130 -13.35 14.06 15.66
C THR A 130 -13.20 13.25 16.94
N ALA A 131 -12.82 11.99 16.86
CA ALA A 131 -12.63 11.11 18.02
C ALA A 131 -11.47 11.58 18.93
N VAL A 132 -10.46 12.23 18.34
CA VAL A 132 -9.31 12.76 19.11
C VAL A 132 -9.42 14.28 19.38
N LYS A 133 -10.56 14.92 19.13
CA LYS A 133 -10.73 16.37 19.27
C LYS A 133 -10.47 16.92 20.68
N ASP A 134 -10.80 16.12 21.71
CA ASP A 134 -10.67 16.48 23.11
C ASP A 134 -9.25 16.24 23.68
N TYR A 135 -8.37 15.64 22.88
CA TYR A 135 -6.96 15.54 23.22
C TYR A 135 -6.24 16.85 22.87
N ASP A 136 -5.31 17.24 23.74
CA ASP A 136 -4.47 18.43 23.49
C ASP A 136 -3.44 18.15 22.39
N LEU A 137 -3.85 18.43 21.14
CA LEU A 137 -3.07 18.29 19.93
C LEU A 137 -2.91 19.64 19.25
N THR A 138 -1.69 19.98 18.92
CA THR A 138 -1.34 21.10 18.02
C THR A 138 -1.81 20.81 16.60
N GLU A 139 -1.89 21.83 15.75
CA GLU A 139 -2.24 21.61 14.33
C GLU A 139 -1.19 20.75 13.61
N ALA A 140 0.08 20.92 13.90
CA ALA A 140 1.14 20.06 13.36
C ALA A 140 0.95 18.56 13.72
N GLU A 141 0.48 18.27 14.93
CA GLU A 141 0.18 16.90 15.35
C GLU A 141 -1.10 16.35 14.69
N ARG A 142 -2.10 17.21 14.40
CA ARG A 142 -3.27 16.83 13.59
C ARG A 142 -2.89 16.56 12.14
N ASP A 143 -1.93 17.31 11.59
CA ASP A 143 -1.40 17.07 10.24
C ASP A 143 -0.69 15.72 10.13
N VAL A 144 -0.04 15.24 11.20
CA VAL A 144 0.47 13.86 11.25
C VAL A 144 -0.66 12.86 10.99
N ILE A 145 -1.80 12.99 11.70
CA ILE A 145 -2.94 12.09 11.55
C ILE A 145 -3.44 12.12 10.09
N ARG A 146 -3.61 13.31 9.51
CA ARG A 146 -4.02 13.46 8.09
C ARG A 146 -3.02 12.79 7.16
N THR A 147 -1.72 13.03 7.36
CA THR A 147 -0.64 12.47 6.53
C THR A 147 -0.62 10.94 6.57
N PHE A 148 -0.80 10.34 7.75
CA PHE A 148 -0.83 8.88 7.88
C PHE A 148 -2.11 8.25 7.32
N ASP A 149 -3.18 9.01 7.17
CA ASP A 149 -4.46 8.51 6.67
C ASP A 149 -4.68 8.84 5.17
N CYS A 150 -3.92 9.75 4.56
CA CYS A 150 -4.03 10.12 3.15
C CYS A 150 -3.13 9.28 2.23
N ALA A 151 -3.55 9.16 0.97
CA ALA A 151 -2.69 8.78 -0.15
C ALA A 151 -2.00 10.04 -0.69
N ASP A 152 -0.69 9.99 -0.91
CA ASP A 152 0.07 11.11 -1.46
C ASP A 152 0.99 10.61 -2.58
N VAL A 153 1.02 11.35 -3.70
CA VAL A 153 1.86 11.01 -4.85
C VAL A 153 3.33 10.87 -4.47
N GLU A 154 3.81 11.66 -3.49
CA GLU A 154 5.18 11.60 -3.01
C GLU A 154 5.51 10.20 -2.43
N PHE A 155 4.59 9.58 -1.71
CA PHE A 155 4.80 8.25 -1.13
C PHE A 155 4.91 7.18 -2.21
N LEU A 156 3.98 7.19 -3.17
CA LEU A 156 3.99 6.22 -4.26
C LEU A 156 5.23 6.41 -5.16
N THR A 157 5.62 7.67 -5.41
CA THR A 157 6.84 8.02 -6.15
C THR A 157 8.09 7.54 -5.42
N ALA A 158 8.14 7.67 -4.09
CA ALA A 158 9.26 7.16 -3.29
C ALA A 158 9.45 5.65 -3.44
N ALA A 159 8.37 4.88 -3.56
CA ALA A 159 8.46 3.44 -3.86
C ALA A 159 8.98 3.20 -5.27
N ARG A 160 8.41 3.86 -6.29
CA ARG A 160 8.86 3.72 -7.69
C ARG A 160 10.34 4.04 -7.83
N ASP A 161 10.74 5.22 -7.36
CA ASP A 161 12.11 5.70 -7.51
C ASP A 161 13.12 4.80 -6.79
N ALA A 162 12.74 4.21 -5.64
CA ALA A 162 13.59 3.24 -4.93
C ALA A 162 13.74 1.92 -5.70
N ALA A 163 12.69 1.43 -6.36
CA ALA A 163 12.77 0.27 -7.23
C ALA A 163 13.65 0.55 -8.47
N GLU A 164 13.44 1.69 -9.12
CA GLU A 164 14.22 2.11 -10.29
C GLU A 164 15.70 2.35 -9.95
N ALA A 165 15.99 2.97 -8.80
CA ALA A 165 17.37 3.18 -8.36
C ALA A 165 18.13 1.86 -8.13
N ARG A 166 17.44 0.81 -7.68
CA ARG A 166 18.06 -0.48 -7.40
C ARG A 166 18.16 -1.39 -8.62
N TYR A 167 17.19 -1.33 -9.55
CA TYR A 167 17.07 -2.27 -10.66
C TYR A 167 17.23 -1.60 -12.04
N GLY A 168 17.30 -0.27 -12.11
CA GLY A 168 17.44 0.52 -13.34
C GLY A 168 16.12 0.95 -13.96
N SER A 169 15.06 0.18 -13.78
CA SER A 169 13.69 0.52 -14.23
C SER A 169 12.64 -0.30 -13.48
N MET A 170 11.38 0.13 -13.55
CA MET A 170 10.27 -0.66 -13.04
C MET A 170 10.12 -2.00 -13.75
N ASP A 171 10.42 -2.05 -15.05
CA ASP A 171 10.40 -3.29 -15.84
C ASP A 171 11.46 -4.28 -15.36
N ALA A 172 12.66 -3.79 -15.06
CA ALA A 172 13.72 -4.61 -14.49
C ALA A 172 13.37 -5.08 -13.07
N PHE A 173 12.73 -4.24 -12.26
CA PHE A 173 12.23 -4.63 -10.94
C PHE A 173 11.18 -5.75 -11.05
N LEU A 174 10.16 -5.58 -11.91
CA LEU A 174 9.14 -6.60 -12.12
C LEU A 174 9.73 -7.93 -12.57
N SER A 175 10.65 -7.91 -13.54
CA SER A 175 11.23 -9.15 -14.09
C SER A 175 12.23 -9.82 -13.13
N GLN A 176 13.20 -9.05 -12.59
CA GLN A 176 14.30 -9.60 -11.80
C GLN A 176 13.91 -9.88 -10.35
N ALA A 177 13.12 -8.99 -9.74
CA ALA A 177 12.75 -9.11 -8.34
C ALA A 177 11.45 -9.90 -8.12
N LEU A 178 10.45 -9.70 -8.98
CA LEU A 178 9.13 -10.30 -8.80
C LEU A 178 8.86 -11.51 -9.72
N GLY A 179 9.74 -11.78 -10.70
CA GLY A 179 9.58 -12.88 -11.65
C GLY A 179 8.47 -12.62 -12.67
N VAL A 180 8.20 -11.34 -12.98
CA VAL A 180 7.17 -10.90 -13.94
C VAL A 180 7.86 -10.32 -15.17
N GLY A 181 8.35 -11.20 -16.03
CA GLY A 181 8.91 -10.87 -17.32
C GLY A 181 7.82 -10.65 -18.39
N GLU A 182 8.24 -10.54 -19.67
CA GLU A 182 7.27 -10.26 -20.74
C GLU A 182 6.21 -11.36 -20.90
N ALA A 183 6.60 -12.63 -20.77
CA ALA A 183 5.65 -13.74 -20.88
C ALA A 183 4.57 -13.70 -19.80
N GLU A 184 4.95 -13.40 -18.55
CA GLU A 184 4.01 -13.25 -17.44
C GLU A 184 3.08 -12.04 -17.64
N ARG A 185 3.64 -10.92 -18.16
CA ARG A 185 2.85 -9.72 -18.48
C ARG A 185 1.83 -9.98 -19.59
N GLU A 186 2.18 -10.73 -20.63
CA GLU A 186 1.25 -11.13 -21.69
C GLU A 186 0.08 -11.94 -21.11
N ILE A 187 0.37 -12.88 -20.20
CA ILE A 187 -0.67 -13.65 -19.50
C ILE A 187 -1.58 -12.72 -18.67
N LEU A 188 -1.00 -11.76 -17.94
CA LEU A 188 -1.76 -10.80 -17.14
C LEU A 188 -2.63 -9.92 -18.04
N ARG A 189 -2.08 -9.36 -19.12
CA ARG A 189 -2.82 -8.52 -20.09
C ARG A 189 -3.97 -9.29 -20.72
N ALA A 190 -3.72 -10.49 -21.24
CA ALA A 190 -4.74 -11.33 -21.86
C ALA A 190 -5.89 -11.68 -20.92
N ARG A 191 -5.62 -11.71 -19.61
CA ARG A 191 -6.62 -12.10 -18.59
C ARG A 191 -7.39 -10.90 -18.03
N TRP A 192 -6.72 -9.75 -17.87
CA TRP A 192 -7.26 -8.63 -17.11
C TRP A 192 -7.61 -7.41 -17.96
N LEU A 193 -7.16 -7.37 -19.23
CA LEU A 193 -7.55 -6.33 -20.17
C LEU A 193 -8.56 -6.92 -21.16
N THR A 194 -9.63 -6.16 -21.42
CA THR A 194 -10.58 -6.41 -22.49
C THR A 194 -10.27 -5.51 -23.66
N GLU A 195 -10.41 -6.00 -24.90
CA GLU A 195 -10.37 -5.18 -26.10
C GLU A 195 -11.50 -4.14 -26.12
#